data_0a68fd9fac3c4b699904711d49061d27
#
_entry.id   0a68fd9fac3c4b699904711d49061d27
#
_cell.length_a   1.000
_cell.length_b   1.000
_cell.length_c   1.000
_cell.angle_alpha   90.00
_cell.angle_beta   90.00
_cell.angle_gamma   90.00
#
_symmetry.space_group_name_H-M   'P 1'
#
loop_
_entity.id
_entity.type
_entity.pdbx_description
1 polymer ?
#
loop_
_entity_poly.entity_id
_entity_poly.type
_entity_poly.pdbx_seq_one_letter_code
_entity_poly.pdbx_strand_id
1 'polypeptide(L)'
;MEYKGGVLRRKLAASQPVETGTETGARAWRVAFARAARDCIGLDLAVPVLRDDRRSLGELLDLVPERALLAVLEGPAQGLGLLAMSPDLLAAVIEMQTTGRVTSNPPLPRRPTRTDAAMSARLIDAALTTLEQALATSPDLPWTAGFRYASFLDEPRPLGLLLDDVPYRLLVCDLDIAGGMRQGRVLLALPAEGRGPKPAPAPPVGETPVTAQAWQAALKGAVLGSEVALDAVIGRLRLPLSQAMALENGMILPLKDARIDQVTLLVPGGDLVASGKLGQHKGMRALKLRRVQGEATVPPPVTAAAAPLPGIRQSAGADAAPPPLARSA
;
A
#
# COMPACT_ATOMS: atom_id res chain seq x y z
N MET A 1 35.59 12.63 39.81
CA MET A 1 34.14 12.22 39.75
C MET A 1 33.59 12.57 38.39
N GLU A 2 33.89 11.77 37.39
CA GLU A 2 33.41 11.92 36.01
C GLU A 2 33.02 10.58 35.50
N TYR A 3 31.77 10.11 35.75
CA TYR A 3 31.26 8.88 35.13
C TYR A 3 29.72 8.81 35.21
N LYS A 4 28.98 9.74 34.63
CA LYS A 4 27.54 9.58 34.46
C LYS A 4 26.95 10.16 33.16
N GLY A 5 27.74 10.76 32.27
CA GLY A 5 27.24 11.38 31.03
C GLY A 5 27.15 10.41 29.82
N GLY A 6 27.93 9.34 29.81
CA GLY A 6 28.06 8.49 28.63
C GLY A 6 26.90 7.53 28.37
N VAL A 7 26.28 7.02 29.42
CA VAL A 7 25.18 6.00 29.29
C VAL A 7 23.86 6.64 28.88
N LEU A 8 23.57 7.84 29.38
CA LEU A 8 22.37 8.61 29.00
C LEU A 8 22.44 9.11 27.55
N ARG A 9 23.63 9.58 27.10
CA ARG A 9 23.83 9.95 25.70
C ARG A 9 23.70 8.76 24.75
N ARG A 10 24.16 7.57 25.14
CA ARG A 10 24.03 6.34 24.35
C ARG A 10 22.59 5.86 24.28
N LYS A 11 21.81 5.99 25.35
CA LYS A 11 20.36 5.69 25.35
C LYS A 11 19.54 6.70 24.56
N LEU A 12 19.89 8.00 24.59
CA LEU A 12 19.24 9.02 23.78
C LEU A 12 19.58 8.91 22.29
N ALA A 13 20.82 8.50 21.94
CA ALA A 13 21.20 8.24 20.55
C ALA A 13 20.55 6.97 19.97
N ALA A 14 20.19 6.00 20.81
CA ALA A 14 19.43 4.80 20.39
C ALA A 14 17.92 5.09 20.22
N SER A 15 17.45 6.24 20.64
CA SER A 15 16.03 6.65 20.61
C SER A 15 15.70 7.70 19.54
N GLN A 16 16.69 8.15 18.75
CA GLN A 16 16.42 9.03 17.61
C GLN A 16 16.11 8.16 16.37
N PRO A 17 14.94 8.31 15.72
CA PRO A 17 14.72 7.70 14.42
C PRO A 17 15.70 8.35 13.44
N VAL A 18 16.57 7.54 12.84
CA VAL A 18 17.40 7.95 11.71
C VAL A 18 16.46 8.21 10.54
N GLU A 19 16.15 9.46 10.30
CA GLU A 19 15.51 9.90 9.05
C GLU A 19 16.52 9.81 7.90
N THR A 20 16.83 8.61 7.48
CA THR A 20 17.34 8.36 6.15
C THR A 20 16.16 7.97 5.29
N GLY A 21 16.02 8.55 4.10
CA GLY A 21 14.88 8.40 3.17
C GLY A 21 14.58 7.00 2.65
N THR A 22 14.89 5.99 3.44
CA THR A 22 14.57 4.58 3.22
C THR A 22 13.21 4.31 3.87
N GLU A 23 12.31 3.66 3.15
CA GLU A 23 11.04 3.21 3.70
C GLU A 23 11.31 2.30 4.90
N THR A 24 10.93 2.76 6.09
CA THR A 24 11.00 1.94 7.30
C THR A 24 9.83 0.98 7.33
N GLY A 25 10.02 -0.22 7.92
CA GLY A 25 8.96 -1.22 8.04
C GLY A 25 7.66 -0.67 8.64
N ALA A 26 7.79 0.26 9.58
CA ALA A 26 6.65 0.94 10.19
C ALA A 26 5.85 1.79 9.19
N ARG A 27 6.54 2.62 8.39
CA ARG A 27 5.89 3.46 7.38
C ARG A 27 5.26 2.62 6.28
N ALA A 28 5.97 1.58 5.82
CA ALA A 28 5.47 0.64 4.83
C ALA A 28 4.21 -0.08 5.33
N TRP A 29 4.19 -0.53 6.60
CA TRP A 29 3.02 -1.18 7.19
C TRP A 29 1.79 -0.29 7.23
N ARG A 30 1.95 0.98 7.63
CA ARG A 30 0.87 1.96 7.62
C ARG A 30 0.15 2.01 6.27
N VAL A 31 0.94 2.10 5.19
CA VAL A 31 0.41 2.20 3.83
C VAL A 31 -0.14 0.85 3.36
N ALA A 32 0.57 -0.23 3.63
CA ALA A 32 0.20 -1.58 3.20
C ALA A 32 -1.15 -2.02 3.79
N PHE A 33 -1.36 -1.81 5.09
CA PHE A 33 -2.60 -2.21 5.75
C PHE A 33 -3.80 -1.38 5.27
N ALA A 34 -3.65 -0.06 5.17
CA ALA A 34 -4.70 0.82 4.67
C ALA A 34 -5.07 0.52 3.19
N ARG A 35 -4.05 0.27 2.35
CA ARG A 35 -4.25 -0.11 0.95
C ARG A 35 -4.94 -1.45 0.81
N ALA A 36 -4.49 -2.46 1.55
CA ALA A 36 -5.11 -3.79 1.53
C ALA A 36 -6.59 -3.73 1.96
N ALA A 37 -6.92 -2.95 2.99
CA ALA A 37 -8.31 -2.76 3.42
C ALA A 37 -9.17 -2.12 2.33
N ARG A 38 -8.66 -1.12 1.65
CA ARG A 38 -9.37 -0.46 0.53
C ARG A 38 -9.53 -1.39 -0.67
N ASP A 39 -8.45 -2.05 -1.08
CA ASP A 39 -8.44 -2.85 -2.31
C ASP A 39 -9.21 -4.19 -2.14
N CYS A 40 -9.15 -4.82 -0.95
CA CYS A 40 -9.81 -6.10 -0.70
C CYS A 40 -11.29 -5.99 -0.35
N ILE A 41 -11.66 -4.98 0.43
CA ILE A 41 -13.00 -4.89 1.04
C ILE A 41 -13.64 -3.50 0.93
N GLY A 42 -12.97 -2.53 0.29
CA GLY A 42 -13.48 -1.16 0.14
C GLY A 42 -13.54 -0.36 1.44
N LEU A 43 -12.82 -0.80 2.50
CA LEU A 43 -12.80 -0.13 3.80
C LEU A 43 -11.74 0.97 3.80
N ASP A 44 -12.17 2.20 4.06
CA ASP A 44 -11.25 3.33 4.23
C ASP A 44 -10.69 3.37 5.66
N LEU A 45 -9.37 3.29 5.75
CA LEU A 45 -8.62 3.31 7.01
C LEU A 45 -7.57 4.41 6.97
N ALA A 46 -7.55 5.26 7.99
CA ALA A 46 -6.44 6.14 8.27
C ALA A 46 -5.67 5.66 9.51
N VAL A 47 -4.35 5.82 9.50
CA VAL A 47 -3.47 5.41 10.60
C VAL A 47 -2.83 6.66 11.21
N PRO A 48 -3.53 7.36 12.12
CA PRO A 48 -3.00 8.58 12.73
C PRO A 48 -1.78 8.31 13.61
N VAL A 49 -1.77 7.20 14.34
CA VAL A 49 -0.70 6.85 15.26
C VAL A 49 -0.15 5.47 14.94
N LEU A 50 1.16 5.38 14.83
CA LEU A 50 1.88 4.13 14.70
C LEU A 50 3.08 4.14 15.65
N ARG A 51 3.23 3.06 16.43
CA ARG A 51 4.36 2.82 17.33
C ARG A 51 5.12 1.61 16.83
N ASP A 52 6.44 1.72 16.84
CA ASP A 52 7.38 0.65 16.46
C ASP A 52 8.28 0.38 17.66
N ASP A 53 8.05 -0.73 18.32
CA ASP A 53 8.73 -1.11 19.55
C ASP A 53 9.32 -2.53 19.43
N ARG A 54 10.36 -2.81 20.23
CA ARG A 54 10.85 -4.16 20.45
C ARG A 54 10.45 -4.64 21.84
N ARG A 55 9.84 -5.81 21.92
CA ARG A 55 9.31 -6.37 23.16
C ARG A 55 9.65 -7.84 23.29
N SER A 56 9.73 -8.31 24.54
CA SER A 56 9.75 -9.73 24.85
C SER A 56 8.37 -10.37 24.64
N LEU A 57 8.32 -11.70 24.59
CA LEU A 57 7.06 -12.43 24.49
C LEU A 57 6.07 -12.06 25.62
N GLY A 58 6.55 -11.94 26.86
CA GLY A 58 5.69 -11.56 27.98
C GLY A 58 5.07 -10.19 27.82
N GLU A 59 5.86 -9.18 27.46
CA GLU A 59 5.36 -7.82 27.19
C GLU A 59 4.41 -7.75 25.96
N LEU A 60 4.63 -8.60 24.97
CA LEU A 60 3.72 -8.73 23.82
C LEU A 60 2.34 -9.19 24.26
N LEU A 61 2.27 -10.20 25.13
CA LEU A 61 1.03 -10.77 25.61
C LEU A 61 0.19 -9.74 26.41
N ASP A 62 0.85 -8.86 27.16
CA ASP A 62 0.21 -7.78 27.91
C ASP A 62 -0.38 -6.67 27.02
N LEU A 63 0.12 -6.54 25.77
CA LEU A 63 -0.33 -5.52 24.81
C LEU A 63 -1.51 -5.99 23.95
N VAL A 64 -1.83 -7.27 23.96
CA VAL A 64 -2.93 -7.84 23.17
C VAL A 64 -4.27 -7.31 23.69
N PRO A 65 -5.10 -6.67 22.85
CA PRO A 65 -6.39 -6.18 23.28
C PRO A 65 -7.33 -7.31 23.73
N GLU A 66 -8.13 -7.06 24.74
CA GLU A 66 -9.16 -8.01 25.15
C GLU A 66 -10.13 -8.32 24.01
N ARG A 67 -10.49 -9.58 23.84
CA ARG A 67 -11.41 -10.04 22.78
C ARG A 67 -10.97 -9.67 21.38
N ALA A 68 -9.67 -9.44 21.16
CA ALA A 68 -9.11 -9.23 19.84
C ALA A 68 -9.18 -10.51 19.00
N LEU A 69 -9.28 -10.36 17.68
CA LEU A 69 -8.97 -11.46 16.78
C LEU A 69 -7.45 -11.69 16.81
N LEU A 70 -7.04 -12.91 17.14
CA LEU A 70 -5.63 -13.33 17.22
C LEU A 70 -5.30 -14.20 16.01
N ALA A 71 -4.72 -13.62 15.00
CA ALA A 71 -4.28 -14.32 13.81
C ALA A 71 -2.80 -14.73 13.97
N VAL A 72 -2.55 -16.03 13.95
CA VAL A 72 -1.20 -16.59 13.93
C VAL A 72 -0.69 -16.53 12.51
N LEU A 73 0.49 -15.98 12.36
CA LEU A 73 1.21 -15.86 11.08
C LEU A 73 2.35 -16.87 11.05
N GLU A 74 2.47 -17.58 9.94
CA GLU A 74 3.61 -18.47 9.69
C GLU A 74 4.54 -17.81 8.67
N GLY A 75 5.84 -17.87 8.95
CA GLY A 75 6.88 -17.25 8.16
C GLY A 75 8.07 -18.15 7.91
N PRO A 76 9.16 -17.61 7.36
CA PRO A 76 10.37 -18.36 7.03
C PRO A 76 10.98 -19.05 8.24
N ALA A 77 11.58 -20.21 8.00
CA ALA A 77 12.25 -21.04 9.01
C ALA A 77 11.35 -21.36 10.22
N GLN A 78 10.06 -21.63 9.97
CA GLN A 78 9.04 -21.92 10.99
C GLN A 78 8.86 -20.78 12.01
N GLY A 79 9.25 -19.56 11.65
CA GLY A 79 9.01 -18.38 12.48
C GLY A 79 7.52 -18.10 12.60
N LEU A 80 7.04 -17.91 13.83
CA LEU A 80 5.65 -17.56 14.08
C LEU A 80 5.54 -16.09 14.46
N GLY A 81 4.51 -15.43 13.90
CA GLY A 81 4.13 -14.06 14.22
C GLY A 81 2.68 -13.99 14.69
N LEU A 82 2.29 -12.82 15.13
CA LEU A 82 0.94 -12.51 15.56
C LEU A 82 0.43 -11.23 14.89
N LEU A 83 -0.80 -11.28 14.38
CA LEU A 83 -1.57 -10.09 14.06
C LEU A 83 -2.83 -10.07 14.93
N ALA A 84 -2.99 -9.01 15.72
CA ALA A 84 -4.18 -8.84 16.56
C ALA A 84 -5.02 -7.65 16.07
N MET A 85 -6.32 -7.87 15.89
CA MET A 85 -7.29 -6.83 15.54
C MET A 85 -8.22 -6.58 16.71
N SER A 86 -8.40 -5.32 17.11
CA SER A 86 -9.38 -4.95 18.11
C SER A 86 -10.81 -5.34 17.71
N PRO A 87 -11.75 -5.52 18.66
CA PRO A 87 -13.13 -5.86 18.35
C PRO A 87 -13.81 -4.87 17.40
N ASP A 88 -13.54 -3.58 17.55
CA ASP A 88 -14.12 -2.53 16.71
C ASP A 88 -13.62 -2.58 15.26
N LEU A 89 -12.32 -2.85 15.06
CA LEU A 89 -11.75 -3.05 13.73
C LEU A 89 -12.33 -4.31 13.08
N LEU A 90 -12.37 -5.43 13.81
CA LEU A 90 -12.93 -6.68 13.33
C LEU A 90 -14.39 -6.51 12.92
N ALA A 91 -15.19 -5.85 13.75
CA ALA A 91 -16.59 -5.57 13.45
C ALA A 91 -16.74 -4.74 12.18
N ALA A 92 -15.92 -3.70 12.00
CA ALA A 92 -15.93 -2.87 10.81
C ALA A 92 -15.54 -3.66 9.54
N VAL A 93 -14.55 -4.55 9.63
CA VAL A 93 -14.16 -5.46 8.53
C VAL A 93 -15.32 -6.37 8.12
N ILE A 94 -16.01 -6.97 9.09
CA ILE A 94 -17.14 -7.86 8.82
C ILE A 94 -18.35 -7.08 8.28
N GLU A 95 -18.68 -5.93 8.87
CA GLU A 95 -19.77 -5.07 8.38
C GLU A 95 -19.54 -4.63 6.95
N MET A 96 -18.31 -4.22 6.62
CA MET A 96 -17.99 -3.79 5.26
C MET A 96 -18.12 -4.93 4.26
N GLN A 97 -17.70 -6.16 4.62
CA GLN A 97 -17.83 -7.33 3.75
C GLN A 97 -19.27 -7.83 3.59
N THR A 98 -20.11 -7.65 4.60
CA THR A 98 -21.48 -8.20 4.60
C THR A 98 -22.53 -7.19 4.16
N THR A 99 -22.38 -5.91 4.55
CA THR A 99 -23.38 -4.86 4.32
C THR A 99 -22.88 -3.75 3.39
N GLY A 100 -21.58 -3.72 3.07
CA GLY A 100 -20.95 -2.69 2.26
C GLY A 100 -20.82 -1.33 2.95
N ARG A 101 -21.07 -1.25 4.26
CA ARG A 101 -20.96 -0.01 5.03
C ARG A 101 -20.60 -0.27 6.48
N VAL A 102 -19.90 0.67 7.10
CA VAL A 102 -19.62 0.67 8.54
C VAL A 102 -20.68 1.50 9.24
N THR A 103 -21.21 1.01 10.35
CA THR A 103 -22.17 1.74 11.18
C THR A 103 -21.45 2.56 12.25
N SER A 104 -21.99 3.72 12.63
CA SER A 104 -21.39 4.57 13.67
C SER A 104 -21.50 3.96 15.08
N ASN A 105 -22.47 3.08 15.28
CA ASN A 105 -22.67 2.42 16.57
C ASN A 105 -22.05 1.02 16.52
N PRO A 106 -20.92 0.77 17.20
CA PRO A 106 -20.27 -0.53 17.17
C PRO A 106 -21.16 -1.60 17.84
N PRO A 107 -21.18 -2.82 17.30
CA PRO A 107 -21.84 -3.93 17.98
C PRO A 107 -21.16 -4.22 19.33
N LEU A 108 -21.89 -4.84 20.23
CA LEU A 108 -21.32 -5.26 21.52
C LEU A 108 -20.08 -6.14 21.28
N PRO A 109 -18.96 -5.88 21.98
CA PRO A 109 -17.76 -6.67 21.82
C PRO A 109 -18.02 -8.13 22.17
N ARG A 110 -17.81 -9.02 21.21
CA ARG A 110 -17.93 -10.47 21.37
C ARG A 110 -16.60 -11.16 21.11
N ARG A 111 -16.46 -12.41 21.52
CA ARG A 111 -15.30 -13.22 21.15
C ARG A 111 -15.32 -13.47 19.64
N PRO A 112 -14.18 -13.32 18.96
CA PRO A 112 -14.05 -13.68 17.54
C PRO A 112 -14.36 -15.17 17.32
N THR A 113 -14.95 -15.47 16.17
CA THR A 113 -15.26 -16.84 15.77
C THR A 113 -14.33 -17.28 14.61
N ARG A 114 -14.32 -18.59 14.32
CA ARG A 114 -13.62 -19.13 13.15
C ARG A 114 -14.06 -18.47 11.85
N THR A 115 -15.33 -18.12 11.73
CA THR A 115 -15.86 -17.42 10.55
C THR A 115 -15.29 -16.02 10.43
N ASP A 116 -15.21 -15.27 11.54
CA ASP A 116 -14.61 -13.93 11.56
C ASP A 116 -13.13 -13.98 11.13
N ALA A 117 -12.40 -14.97 11.60
CA ALA A 117 -11.01 -15.19 11.21
C ALA A 117 -10.88 -15.52 9.72
N ALA A 118 -11.72 -16.42 9.19
CA ALA A 118 -11.72 -16.77 7.77
C ALA A 118 -12.04 -15.56 6.88
N MET A 119 -12.99 -14.71 7.28
CA MET A 119 -13.33 -13.48 6.58
C MET A 119 -12.17 -12.46 6.59
N SER A 120 -11.39 -12.42 7.66
CA SER A 120 -10.26 -11.50 7.80
C SER A 120 -8.97 -12.00 7.13
N ALA A 121 -8.84 -13.31 6.87
CA ALA A 121 -7.62 -13.94 6.36
C ALA A 121 -7.11 -13.30 5.06
N ARG A 122 -8.01 -13.07 4.09
CA ARG A 122 -7.66 -12.44 2.81
C ARG A 122 -7.10 -11.02 2.97
N LEU A 123 -7.67 -10.24 3.88
CA LEU A 123 -7.19 -8.89 4.19
C LEU A 123 -5.79 -8.95 4.81
N ILE A 124 -5.57 -9.88 5.75
CA ILE A 124 -4.28 -10.07 6.43
C ILE A 124 -3.20 -10.44 5.40
N ASP A 125 -3.46 -11.43 4.56
CA ASP A 125 -2.49 -11.88 3.54
C ASP A 125 -2.19 -10.79 2.50
N ALA A 126 -3.20 -10.03 2.07
CA ALA A 126 -3.01 -8.91 1.17
C ALA A 126 -2.15 -7.80 1.80
N ALA A 127 -2.37 -7.49 3.08
CA ALA A 127 -1.57 -6.50 3.81
C ALA A 127 -0.12 -6.93 3.95
N LEU A 128 0.13 -8.20 4.31
CA LEU A 128 1.49 -8.76 4.43
C LEU A 128 2.20 -8.81 3.08
N THR A 129 1.50 -9.20 2.02
CA THR A 129 2.06 -9.21 0.65
C THR A 129 2.41 -7.80 0.17
N THR A 130 1.54 -6.83 0.43
CA THR A 130 1.80 -5.42 0.08
C THR A 130 2.98 -4.86 0.86
N LEU A 131 3.11 -5.23 2.16
CA LEU A 131 4.25 -4.87 2.99
C LEU A 131 5.56 -5.44 2.44
N GLU A 132 5.58 -6.73 2.10
CA GLU A 132 6.73 -7.40 1.52
C GLU A 132 7.18 -6.74 0.21
N GLN A 133 6.23 -6.41 -0.67
CA GLN A 133 6.50 -5.72 -1.93
C GLN A 133 7.07 -4.31 -1.70
N ALA A 134 6.51 -3.56 -0.75
CA ALA A 134 6.99 -2.22 -0.43
C ALA A 134 8.41 -2.21 0.14
N LEU A 135 8.82 -3.30 0.79
CA LEU A 135 10.14 -3.46 1.41
C LEU A 135 11.13 -4.27 0.57
N ALA A 136 10.81 -4.61 -0.68
CA ALA A 136 11.62 -5.49 -1.52
C ALA A 136 13.11 -5.09 -1.64
N THR A 137 13.40 -3.80 -1.55
CA THR A 137 14.79 -3.25 -1.58
C THR A 137 15.25 -2.72 -0.22
N SER A 138 14.41 -2.82 0.80
CA SER A 138 14.69 -2.28 2.15
C SER A 138 15.48 -3.26 3.00
N PRO A 139 16.34 -2.79 3.92
CA PRO A 139 16.97 -3.62 4.94
C PRO A 139 15.96 -4.34 5.86
N ASP A 140 14.72 -3.85 5.93
CA ASP A 140 13.65 -4.46 6.73
C ASP A 140 12.97 -5.67 6.04
N LEU A 141 13.29 -5.98 4.76
CA LEU A 141 12.72 -7.12 4.04
C LEU A 141 12.89 -8.46 4.79
N PRO A 142 14.08 -8.83 5.32
CA PRO A 142 14.26 -10.10 6.02
C PRO A 142 13.33 -10.25 7.23
N TRP A 143 12.92 -9.14 7.83
CA TRP A 143 12.02 -9.13 8.99
C TRP A 143 10.57 -9.40 8.60
N THR A 144 10.11 -8.95 7.44
CA THR A 144 8.69 -8.96 7.04
C THR A 144 8.34 -10.01 6.00
N ALA A 145 9.31 -10.43 5.19
CA ALA A 145 9.04 -11.28 4.04
C ALA A 145 8.63 -12.71 4.41
N GLY A 146 7.67 -13.23 3.64
CA GLY A 146 7.25 -14.63 3.69
C GLY A 146 6.24 -14.96 4.79
N PHE A 147 5.79 -14.00 5.60
CA PHE A 147 4.73 -14.24 6.57
C PHE A 147 3.36 -14.28 5.90
N ARG A 148 2.53 -15.26 6.29
CA ARG A 148 1.16 -15.47 5.81
C ARG A 148 0.27 -15.89 6.96
N TYR A 149 -1.03 -15.67 6.79
CA TYR A 149 -2.03 -16.16 7.73
C TYR A 149 -2.04 -17.69 7.77
N ALA A 150 -1.90 -18.26 8.96
CA ALA A 150 -1.91 -19.72 9.16
C ALA A 150 -3.16 -20.18 9.90
N SER A 151 -3.47 -19.57 11.04
CA SER A 151 -4.57 -19.96 11.90
C SER A 151 -5.02 -18.79 12.80
N PHE A 152 -6.03 -19.04 13.63
CA PHE A 152 -6.44 -18.08 14.64
C PHE A 152 -6.55 -18.78 16.01
N LEU A 153 -6.50 -17.98 17.06
CA LEU A 153 -6.67 -18.43 18.42
C LEU A 153 -7.88 -17.74 19.06
N ASP A 154 -8.66 -18.51 19.78
CA ASP A 154 -9.84 -18.03 20.53
C ASP A 154 -9.46 -17.23 21.77
N GLU A 155 -8.31 -17.53 22.38
CA GLU A 155 -7.82 -16.95 23.62
C GLU A 155 -6.31 -16.66 23.55
N PRO A 156 -5.81 -15.64 24.30
CA PRO A 156 -4.38 -15.31 24.28
C PRO A 156 -3.48 -16.31 25.00
N ARG A 157 -4.02 -17.12 25.95
CA ARG A 157 -3.21 -18.04 26.75
C ARG A 157 -2.32 -18.99 25.96
N PRO A 158 -2.80 -19.62 24.87
CA PRO A 158 -1.95 -20.51 24.06
C PRO A 158 -0.79 -19.81 23.35
N LEU A 159 -0.84 -18.47 23.17
CA LEU A 159 0.23 -17.73 22.50
C LEU A 159 1.59 -17.91 23.18
N GLY A 160 1.63 -17.95 24.51
CA GLY A 160 2.85 -18.14 25.27
C GLY A 160 3.49 -19.53 25.10
N LEU A 161 2.72 -20.51 24.59
CA LEU A 161 3.23 -21.85 24.27
C LEU A 161 3.53 -22.02 22.78
N LEU A 162 2.85 -21.24 21.95
CA LEU A 162 2.94 -21.34 20.49
C LEU A 162 4.08 -20.50 19.93
N LEU A 163 4.23 -19.28 20.45
CA LEU A 163 5.25 -18.34 19.98
C LEU A 163 6.60 -18.64 20.64
N ASP A 164 7.68 -18.52 19.88
CA ASP A 164 9.06 -18.67 20.39
C ASP A 164 9.36 -17.60 21.45
N ASP A 165 10.14 -17.95 22.47
CA ASP A 165 10.64 -16.99 23.46
C ASP A 165 11.83 -16.20 22.90
N VAL A 166 11.52 -15.33 21.96
CA VAL A 166 12.46 -14.43 21.28
C VAL A 166 11.95 -12.97 21.34
N PRO A 167 12.82 -11.98 21.13
CA PRO A 167 12.35 -10.61 20.99
C PRO A 167 11.47 -10.46 19.74
N TYR A 168 10.33 -9.76 19.89
CA TYR A 168 9.43 -9.40 18.80
C TYR A 168 9.54 -7.91 18.49
N ARG A 169 9.49 -7.57 17.20
CA ARG A 169 9.26 -6.19 16.78
C ARG A 169 7.75 -6.02 16.56
N LEU A 170 7.20 -5.02 17.24
CA LEU A 170 5.77 -4.74 17.30
C LEU A 170 5.45 -3.45 16.57
N LEU A 171 4.52 -3.52 15.65
CA LEU A 171 3.87 -2.36 15.06
C LEU A 171 2.45 -2.24 15.60
N VAL A 172 2.19 -1.24 16.42
CA VAL A 172 0.88 -0.95 16.97
C VAL A 172 0.31 0.26 16.25
N CYS A 173 -0.79 0.07 15.52
CA CYS A 173 -1.48 1.13 14.80
C CYS A 173 -2.82 1.43 15.46
N ASP A 174 -3.02 2.66 15.87
CA ASP A 174 -4.34 3.20 16.16
C ASP A 174 -4.96 3.67 14.83
N LEU A 175 -6.22 3.30 14.57
CA LEU A 175 -6.87 3.44 13.27
C LEU A 175 -8.13 4.29 13.40
N ASP A 176 -8.31 5.22 12.46
CA ASP A 176 -9.58 5.85 12.18
C ASP A 176 -10.27 5.11 11.03
N ILE A 177 -11.47 4.62 11.27
CA ILE A 177 -12.23 3.74 10.38
C ILE A 177 -13.36 4.53 9.74
N ALA A 178 -13.51 4.40 8.41
CA ALA A 178 -14.59 5.02 7.64
C ALA A 178 -14.71 6.55 7.89
N GLY A 179 -13.59 7.26 7.74
CA GLY A 179 -13.55 8.72 7.92
C GLY A 179 -13.67 9.17 9.37
N GLY A 180 -13.24 8.34 10.35
CA GLY A 180 -13.29 8.66 11.79
C GLY A 180 -14.61 8.29 12.47
N MET A 181 -15.52 7.58 11.80
CA MET A 181 -16.77 7.10 12.40
C MET A 181 -16.54 6.14 13.57
N ARG A 182 -15.47 5.36 13.52
CA ARG A 182 -15.00 4.49 14.58
C ARG A 182 -13.49 4.56 14.71
N GLN A 183 -13.02 4.14 15.87
CA GLN A 183 -11.61 3.91 16.12
C GLN A 183 -11.36 2.42 16.30
N GLY A 184 -10.16 1.99 15.90
CA GLY A 184 -9.75 0.60 16.06
C GLY A 184 -8.25 0.51 16.28
N ARG A 185 -7.78 -0.70 16.51
CA ARG A 185 -6.35 -0.97 16.67
C ARG A 185 -5.97 -2.24 15.95
N VAL A 186 -4.84 -2.23 15.28
CA VAL A 186 -4.16 -3.42 14.79
C VAL A 186 -2.74 -3.47 15.36
N LEU A 187 -2.35 -4.66 15.80
CA LEU A 187 -1.01 -4.96 16.27
C LEU A 187 -0.42 -6.03 15.35
N LEU A 188 0.77 -5.77 14.82
CA LEU A 188 1.58 -6.77 14.11
C LEU A 188 2.84 -7.03 14.92
N ALA A 189 3.09 -8.28 15.27
CA ALA A 189 4.27 -8.73 15.98
C ALA A 189 4.97 -9.83 15.17
N LEU A 190 6.21 -9.58 14.78
CA LEU A 190 7.05 -10.54 14.08
C LEU A 190 8.37 -10.71 14.83
N PRO A 191 9.03 -11.90 14.79
CA PRO A 191 10.33 -12.09 15.39
C PRO A 191 11.30 -10.98 14.95
N ALA A 192 11.95 -10.31 15.90
CA ALA A 192 12.79 -9.15 15.62
C ALA A 192 14.03 -9.51 14.78
N GLU A 193 14.48 -10.74 14.86
CA GLU A 193 15.52 -11.30 13.99
C GLU A 193 14.86 -11.78 12.71
N GLY A 194 15.08 -11.04 11.61
CA GLY A 194 14.54 -11.40 10.31
C GLY A 194 15.11 -12.72 9.80
N ARG A 195 14.23 -13.67 9.45
CA ARG A 195 14.58 -14.98 8.86
C ARG A 195 14.24 -15.06 7.37
N GLY A 196 13.72 -13.98 6.81
CA GLY A 196 13.36 -13.88 5.39
C GLY A 196 14.57 -13.71 4.46
N PRO A 197 14.33 -13.69 3.15
CA PRO A 197 15.36 -13.47 2.15
C PRO A 197 16.00 -12.09 2.36
N LYS A 198 17.32 -12.04 2.18
CA LYS A 198 18.01 -10.74 2.18
C LYS A 198 17.55 -9.93 0.98
N PRO A 199 17.42 -8.61 1.12
CA PRO A 199 17.10 -7.75 -0.01
C PRO A 199 18.12 -7.98 -1.10
N ALA A 200 17.66 -8.02 -2.35
CA ALA A 200 18.57 -8.01 -3.47
C ALA A 200 19.51 -6.82 -3.31
N PRO A 201 20.84 -6.99 -3.50
CA PRO A 201 21.74 -5.86 -3.43
C PRO A 201 21.17 -4.79 -4.35
N ALA A 202 20.90 -3.61 -3.79
CA ALA A 202 20.55 -2.46 -4.61
C ALA A 202 21.58 -2.40 -5.72
N PRO A 203 21.18 -2.25 -6.99
CA PRO A 203 22.15 -2.08 -8.05
C PRO A 203 23.12 -1.00 -7.56
N PRO A 204 24.45 -1.21 -7.68
CA PRO A 204 25.41 -0.28 -7.12
C PRO A 204 24.99 1.11 -7.61
N VAL A 205 24.71 1.99 -6.66
CA VAL A 205 24.57 3.42 -6.95
C VAL A 205 26.00 3.87 -7.26
N GLY A 206 26.52 3.31 -8.34
CA GLY A 206 27.71 3.79 -8.98
C GLY A 206 27.28 5.10 -9.61
N GLU A 207 27.98 6.13 -9.29
CA GLU A 207 27.98 7.44 -9.89
C GLU A 207 28.38 7.39 -11.38
N THR A 208 27.71 6.55 -12.14
CA THR A 208 27.69 6.69 -13.58
C THR A 208 26.53 7.64 -13.84
N PRO A 209 26.75 8.82 -14.41
CA PRO A 209 25.65 9.66 -14.85
C PRO A 209 24.82 8.79 -15.77
N VAL A 210 23.64 8.35 -15.30
CA VAL A 210 22.70 7.61 -16.15
C VAL A 210 22.40 8.58 -17.27
N THR A 211 23.03 8.34 -18.43
CA THR A 211 22.78 9.19 -19.59
C THR A 211 21.27 9.18 -19.79
N ALA A 212 20.69 10.33 -20.11
CA ALA A 212 19.24 10.45 -20.34
C ALA A 212 18.72 9.35 -21.27
N GLN A 213 19.56 8.85 -22.16
CA GLN A 213 19.28 7.73 -23.04
C GLN A 213 19.17 6.38 -22.33
N ALA A 214 20.03 6.08 -21.35
CA ALA A 214 19.96 4.84 -20.59
C ALA A 214 18.72 4.83 -19.69
N TRP A 215 18.36 5.95 -19.08
CA TRP A 215 17.13 6.10 -18.31
C TRP A 215 15.89 5.93 -19.19
N GLN A 216 15.84 6.55 -20.38
CA GLN A 216 14.75 6.39 -21.33
C GLN A 216 14.60 4.94 -21.81
N ALA A 217 15.72 4.24 -22.04
CA ALA A 217 15.69 2.82 -22.43
C ALA A 217 15.13 1.94 -21.31
N ALA A 218 15.53 2.16 -20.07
CA ALA A 218 15.02 1.44 -18.90
C ALA A 218 13.53 1.73 -18.66
N LEU A 219 13.11 2.99 -18.76
CA LEU A 219 11.71 3.39 -18.65
C LEU A 219 10.86 2.75 -19.76
N LYS A 220 11.33 2.79 -20.99
CA LYS A 220 10.67 2.13 -22.11
C LYS A 220 10.55 0.63 -21.90
N GLY A 221 11.58 -0.03 -21.38
CA GLY A 221 11.55 -1.45 -21.02
C GLY A 221 10.52 -1.75 -19.93
N ALA A 222 10.45 -0.95 -18.89
CA ALA A 222 9.48 -1.10 -17.82
C ALA A 222 8.04 -0.89 -18.28
N VAL A 223 7.80 0.13 -19.11
CA VAL A 223 6.48 0.40 -19.70
C VAL A 223 6.04 -0.71 -20.64
N LEU A 224 6.94 -1.23 -21.47
CA LEU A 224 6.61 -2.34 -22.39
C LEU A 224 6.42 -3.67 -21.67
N GLY A 225 6.98 -3.84 -20.49
CA GLY A 225 6.80 -5.02 -19.64
C GLY A 225 5.59 -4.94 -18.70
N SER A 226 4.87 -3.80 -18.64
CA SER A 226 3.70 -3.66 -17.79
C SER A 226 2.49 -4.38 -18.37
N GLU A 227 1.71 -5.04 -17.49
CA GLU A 227 0.44 -5.65 -17.85
C GLU A 227 -0.68 -4.59 -17.88
N VAL A 228 -1.49 -4.65 -18.94
CA VAL A 228 -2.65 -3.76 -19.09
C VAL A 228 -3.90 -4.59 -19.28
N ALA A 229 -4.91 -4.36 -18.44
CA ALA A 229 -6.24 -4.94 -18.62
C ALA A 229 -7.02 -4.12 -19.66
N LEU A 230 -7.58 -4.81 -20.66
CA LEU A 230 -8.38 -4.19 -21.71
C LEU A 230 -9.74 -4.88 -21.80
N ASP A 231 -10.79 -4.09 -21.90
CA ASP A 231 -12.15 -4.57 -22.12
C ASP A 231 -12.45 -4.67 -23.61
N ALA A 232 -12.83 -5.88 -24.06
CA ALA A 232 -13.26 -6.12 -25.45
C ALA A 232 -14.77 -5.92 -25.59
N VAL A 233 -15.20 -4.75 -25.99
CA VAL A 233 -16.61 -4.37 -26.12
C VAL A 233 -17.13 -4.77 -27.51
N ILE A 234 -18.09 -5.72 -27.52
CA ILE A 234 -18.73 -6.22 -28.74
C ILE A 234 -19.91 -5.31 -29.18
N GLY A 235 -20.55 -4.68 -28.19
CA GLY A 235 -21.70 -3.79 -28.44
C GLY A 235 -22.14 -3.10 -27.15
N ARG A 236 -22.93 -2.04 -27.28
CA ARG A 236 -23.52 -1.34 -26.14
C ARG A 236 -25.04 -1.32 -26.32
N LEU A 237 -25.76 -1.64 -25.25
CA LEU A 237 -27.21 -1.58 -25.21
C LEU A 237 -27.63 -0.39 -24.35
N ARG A 238 -28.46 0.48 -24.89
CA ARG A 238 -29.09 1.55 -24.12
C ARG A 238 -30.56 1.21 -23.89
N LEU A 239 -30.92 1.13 -22.61
CA LEU A 239 -32.29 0.86 -22.18
C LEU A 239 -32.83 2.04 -21.40
N PRO A 240 -34.12 2.43 -21.58
CA PRO A 240 -34.78 3.31 -20.65
C PRO A 240 -34.83 2.68 -19.26
N LEU A 241 -34.81 3.51 -18.21
CA LEU A 241 -34.80 3.04 -16.83
C LEU A 241 -35.96 2.10 -16.51
N SER A 242 -37.15 2.37 -17.06
CA SER A 242 -38.32 1.50 -16.89
C SER A 242 -38.14 0.07 -17.42
N GLN A 243 -37.42 -0.08 -18.53
CA GLN A 243 -37.09 -1.41 -19.07
C GLN A 243 -35.94 -2.07 -18.29
N ALA A 244 -34.98 -1.27 -17.80
CA ALA A 244 -33.90 -1.79 -16.97
C ALA A 244 -34.42 -2.33 -15.63
N MET A 245 -35.43 -1.69 -15.05
CA MET A 245 -36.09 -2.18 -13.82
C MET A 245 -36.98 -3.40 -14.03
N ALA A 246 -37.39 -3.70 -15.27
CA ALA A 246 -38.21 -4.85 -15.64
C ALA A 246 -37.39 -6.03 -16.18
N LEU A 247 -36.06 -6.03 -15.99
CA LEU A 247 -35.19 -7.13 -16.40
C LEU A 247 -35.39 -8.34 -15.50
N GLU A 248 -35.70 -9.48 -16.11
CA GLU A 248 -35.88 -10.74 -15.44
C GLU A 248 -34.81 -11.76 -15.88
N ASN A 249 -34.57 -12.74 -15.05
CA ASN A 249 -33.60 -13.79 -15.33
C ASN A 249 -34.09 -14.66 -16.50
N GLY A 250 -33.28 -14.79 -17.55
CA GLY A 250 -33.64 -15.49 -18.79
C GLY A 250 -34.17 -14.58 -19.92
N MET A 251 -34.33 -13.28 -19.69
CA MET A 251 -34.74 -12.33 -20.72
C MET A 251 -33.65 -12.17 -21.79
N ILE A 252 -34.04 -12.25 -23.07
CA ILE A 252 -33.14 -12.09 -24.22
C ILE A 252 -33.01 -10.59 -24.54
N LEU A 253 -31.79 -10.04 -24.43
CA LEU A 253 -31.49 -8.66 -24.78
C LEU A 253 -30.88 -8.61 -26.20
N PRO A 254 -31.61 -8.10 -27.21
CA PRO A 254 -31.07 -8.04 -28.57
C PRO A 254 -30.03 -6.93 -28.69
N LEU A 255 -28.79 -7.29 -29.00
CA LEU A 255 -27.72 -6.35 -29.32
C LEU A 255 -27.77 -6.02 -30.83
N LYS A 256 -28.55 -5.02 -31.22
CA LYS A 256 -28.77 -4.66 -32.64
C LYS A 256 -27.50 -4.22 -33.37
N ASP A 257 -26.52 -3.64 -32.66
CA ASP A 257 -25.31 -3.08 -33.23
C ASP A 257 -24.06 -3.91 -32.90
N ALA A 258 -24.22 -5.11 -32.35
CA ALA A 258 -23.09 -5.99 -32.06
C ALA A 258 -22.49 -6.56 -33.33
N ARG A 259 -21.25 -6.24 -33.60
CA ARG A 259 -20.49 -6.75 -34.75
C ARG A 259 -19.23 -7.46 -34.27
N ILE A 260 -19.15 -8.75 -34.55
CA ILE A 260 -17.99 -9.59 -34.19
C ILE A 260 -16.73 -9.14 -34.96
N ASP A 261 -16.89 -8.48 -36.08
CA ASP A 261 -15.82 -7.95 -36.93
C ASP A 261 -15.32 -6.55 -36.52
N GLN A 262 -16.02 -5.88 -35.58
CA GLN A 262 -15.69 -4.54 -35.09
C GLN A 262 -15.75 -4.48 -33.56
N VAL A 263 -14.96 -5.31 -32.92
CA VAL A 263 -14.81 -5.28 -31.45
C VAL A 263 -13.90 -4.12 -31.07
N THR A 264 -14.31 -3.35 -30.09
CA THR A 264 -13.59 -2.19 -29.60
C THR A 264 -12.85 -2.54 -28.31
N LEU A 265 -11.56 -2.25 -28.23
CA LEU A 265 -10.75 -2.41 -27.02
C LEU A 265 -10.70 -1.09 -26.27
N LEU A 266 -11.13 -1.11 -25.02
CA LEU A 266 -11.15 0.04 -24.11
C LEU A 266 -10.25 -0.24 -22.90
N VAL A 267 -9.60 0.79 -22.37
CA VAL A 267 -9.02 0.72 -21.02
C VAL A 267 -10.11 0.92 -19.95
N PRO A 268 -9.89 0.48 -18.70
CA PRO A 268 -10.71 0.89 -17.58
C PRO A 268 -10.73 2.42 -17.47
N GLY A 269 -11.87 3.04 -17.74
CA GLY A 269 -12.01 4.49 -17.94
C GLY A 269 -12.67 4.87 -19.24
N GLY A 270 -12.76 3.95 -20.20
CA GLY A 270 -13.57 4.05 -21.40
C GLY A 270 -12.87 4.59 -22.64
N ASP A 271 -11.57 4.88 -22.57
CA ASP A 271 -10.82 5.37 -23.72
C ASP A 271 -10.53 4.24 -24.72
N LEU A 272 -10.67 4.59 -26.02
CA LEU A 272 -10.44 3.67 -27.13
C LEU A 272 -8.94 3.46 -27.37
N VAL A 273 -8.50 2.20 -27.27
CA VAL A 273 -7.10 1.83 -27.55
C VAL A 273 -6.95 1.25 -28.96
N ALA A 274 -7.83 0.33 -29.33
CA ALA A 274 -7.76 -0.36 -30.60
C ALA A 274 -9.11 -0.93 -31.01
N SER A 275 -9.25 -1.35 -32.26
CA SER A 275 -10.35 -2.16 -32.74
C SER A 275 -9.85 -3.44 -33.38
N GLY A 276 -10.72 -4.46 -33.42
CA GLY A 276 -10.33 -5.75 -33.98
C GLY A 276 -11.50 -6.64 -34.32
N LYS A 277 -11.20 -7.79 -34.91
CA LYS A 277 -12.16 -8.85 -35.21
C LYS A 277 -12.02 -9.98 -34.20
N LEU A 278 -13.12 -10.36 -33.57
CA LEU A 278 -13.17 -11.52 -32.68
C LEU A 278 -13.16 -12.80 -33.52
N GLY A 279 -12.36 -13.75 -33.12
CA GLY A 279 -12.22 -15.05 -33.75
C GLY A 279 -11.75 -16.10 -32.76
N GLN A 280 -11.24 -17.20 -33.29
CA GLN A 280 -10.69 -18.30 -32.52
C GLN A 280 -9.27 -18.61 -33.01
N HIS A 281 -8.35 -18.81 -32.08
CA HIS A 281 -7.00 -19.27 -32.38
C HIS A 281 -6.63 -20.42 -31.43
N LYS A 282 -6.26 -21.56 -31.97
CA LYS A 282 -5.92 -22.77 -31.20
C LYS A 282 -6.96 -23.17 -30.15
N GLY A 283 -8.26 -23.07 -30.50
CA GLY A 283 -9.35 -23.41 -29.60
C GLY A 283 -9.73 -22.33 -28.57
N MET A 284 -8.94 -21.27 -28.42
CA MET A 284 -9.21 -20.15 -27.51
C MET A 284 -9.78 -18.95 -28.26
N ARG A 285 -10.57 -18.14 -27.54
CA ARG A 285 -11.09 -16.86 -28.09
C ARG A 285 -9.91 -15.94 -28.33
N ALA A 286 -9.83 -15.36 -29.53
CA ALA A 286 -8.75 -14.47 -29.94
C ALA A 286 -9.29 -13.21 -30.61
N LEU A 287 -8.60 -12.10 -30.45
CA LEU A 287 -8.91 -10.86 -31.12
C LEU A 287 -7.80 -10.51 -32.12
N LYS A 288 -8.17 -10.44 -33.42
CA LYS A 288 -7.26 -9.95 -34.45
C LYS A 288 -7.34 -8.44 -34.49
N LEU A 289 -6.30 -7.77 -33.98
CA LEU A 289 -6.23 -6.31 -33.96
C LEU A 289 -6.17 -5.75 -35.39
N ARG A 290 -6.93 -4.70 -35.62
CA ARG A 290 -6.85 -3.87 -36.81
C ARG A 290 -6.01 -2.63 -36.39
N ARG A 291 -4.94 -2.38 -37.13
CA ARG A 291 -4.14 -1.17 -36.90
C ARG A 291 -5.02 0.04 -37.18
N VAL A 292 -5.32 0.83 -36.18
CA VAL A 292 -5.96 2.13 -36.38
C VAL A 292 -4.89 3.02 -36.99
N GLN A 293 -5.02 3.36 -38.27
CA GLN A 293 -4.28 4.45 -38.90
C GLN A 293 -4.89 5.74 -38.34
N GLY A 294 -4.49 6.14 -37.18
CA GLY A 294 -4.76 7.41 -36.54
C GLY A 294 -3.47 7.79 -35.86
N GLU A 295 -2.95 8.93 -36.25
CA GLU A 295 -1.82 9.56 -35.59
C GLU A 295 -1.99 9.43 -34.07
N ALA A 296 -1.16 8.59 -33.44
CA ALA A 296 -0.89 8.79 -32.05
C ALA A 296 -0.25 10.18 -31.96
N THR A 297 -1.05 11.17 -31.61
CA THR A 297 -0.54 12.45 -31.16
C THR A 297 0.17 12.13 -29.85
N VAL A 298 1.43 11.70 -29.98
CA VAL A 298 2.37 11.73 -28.87
C VAL A 298 2.41 13.20 -28.48
N PRO A 299 1.94 13.58 -27.29
CA PRO A 299 2.11 14.95 -26.85
C PRO A 299 3.61 15.26 -26.98
N PRO A 300 3.99 16.42 -27.55
CA PRO A 300 5.39 16.76 -27.71
C PRO A 300 6.07 16.61 -26.33
N PRO A 301 7.30 16.12 -26.28
CA PRO A 301 8.02 16.03 -25.02
C PRO A 301 7.93 17.40 -24.38
N VAL A 302 7.40 17.45 -23.15
CA VAL A 302 7.41 18.67 -22.36
C VAL A 302 8.88 18.99 -22.15
N THR A 303 9.44 19.78 -23.07
CA THR A 303 10.72 20.42 -22.87
C THR A 303 10.48 21.33 -21.67
N ALA A 304 10.87 20.86 -20.48
CA ALA A 304 10.94 21.71 -19.31
C ALA A 304 11.91 22.84 -19.68
N ALA A 305 11.36 23.93 -20.21
CA ALA A 305 12.06 25.19 -20.26
C ALA A 305 12.39 25.49 -18.78
N ALA A 306 13.66 25.34 -18.46
CA ALA A 306 14.19 25.75 -17.17
C ALA A 306 13.82 27.20 -17.00
N ALA A 307 12.80 27.49 -16.22
CA ALA A 307 12.52 28.83 -15.76
C ALA A 307 13.75 29.27 -14.96
N PRO A 308 14.37 30.43 -15.29
CA PRO A 308 15.50 30.92 -14.53
C PRO A 308 15.01 31.15 -13.10
N LEU A 309 15.67 30.52 -12.16
CA LEU A 309 15.51 30.80 -10.72
C LEU A 309 15.66 32.31 -10.50
N PRO A 310 14.78 32.97 -9.74
CA PRO A 310 14.95 34.38 -9.42
C PRO A 310 16.29 34.56 -8.71
N GLY A 311 17.18 35.33 -9.35
CA GLY A 311 18.53 35.58 -8.88
C GLY A 311 18.50 36.17 -7.48
N ILE A 312 19.22 35.53 -6.58
CA ILE A 312 19.65 36.12 -5.30
C ILE A 312 20.45 37.36 -5.68
N ARG A 313 19.88 38.54 -5.44
CA ARG A 313 20.62 39.81 -5.53
C ARG A 313 21.73 39.77 -4.47
N GLN A 314 22.95 39.53 -4.88
CA GLN A 314 24.11 39.91 -4.12
C GLN A 314 24.12 41.42 -4.07
N SER A 315 23.88 41.98 -2.91
CA SER A 315 24.14 43.40 -2.61
C SER A 315 25.65 43.62 -2.62
N ALA A 316 26.14 44.11 -3.77
CA ALA A 316 27.47 44.68 -3.84
C ALA A 316 27.48 45.95 -2.97
N GLY A 317 28.34 45.98 -1.96
CA GLY A 317 28.57 47.16 -1.14
C GLY A 317 29.04 48.29 -2.01
N ALA A 318 28.26 49.34 -2.09
CA ALA A 318 28.69 50.61 -2.61
C ALA A 318 29.32 51.40 -1.44
N ASP A 319 30.60 51.59 -1.60
CA ASP A 319 31.42 52.54 -0.82
C ASP A 319 30.84 53.96 -1.03
N ALA A 320 30.15 54.49 -0.02
CA ALA A 320 29.64 55.85 -0.05
C ALA A 320 30.55 56.72 0.85
N ALA A 321 31.35 57.52 0.19
CA ALA A 321 32.12 58.56 0.83
C ALA A 321 31.22 59.57 1.62
N PRO A 322 31.68 60.10 2.76
CA PRO A 322 30.88 61.02 3.58
C PRO A 322 30.77 62.39 2.94
N PRO A 323 29.66 63.13 3.08
CA PRO A 323 29.51 64.47 2.55
C PRO A 323 30.29 65.50 3.36
N PRO A 324 30.75 66.63 2.77
CA PRO A 324 31.51 67.66 3.45
C PRO A 324 30.64 68.51 4.37
N LEU A 325 31.22 68.84 5.54
CA LEU A 325 30.65 69.71 6.53
C LEU A 325 30.43 71.11 5.95
N ALA A 326 29.20 71.59 5.98
CA ALA A 326 28.91 73.04 5.74
C ALA A 326 29.23 73.83 6.97
N ARG A 327 30.11 74.86 6.83
CA ARG A 327 30.37 75.90 7.83
C ARG A 327 29.21 76.88 7.75
N SER A 328 28.60 77.12 8.89
CA SER A 328 27.72 78.24 9.13
C SER A 328 28.51 79.49 9.32
N ALA A 329 28.05 80.58 8.71
CA ALA A 329 28.23 81.94 9.16
C ALA A 329 26.93 82.43 9.76
#